data_221efa0c6cbe36eb8f15cdc32c21cc5e
#
_entry.id   221efa0c6cbe36eb8f15cdc32c21cc5e
#
_cell.length_a   1.000
_cell.length_b   1.000
_cell.length_c   1.000
_cell.angle_alpha   90.00
_cell.angle_beta   90.00
_cell.angle_gamma   90.00
#
_symmetry.space_group_name_H-M   'P 1'
#
loop_
_entity.id
_entity.type
_entity.pdbx_description
1 polymer ?
#
loop_
_entity_poly.entity_id
_entity_poly.type
_entity_poly.pdbx_seq_one_letter_code
_entity_poly.pdbx_strand_id
1 'polypeptide(L)'
;MKKSVFTGAGVAIITPMHPDGSINFEELGRVLEHQIAHGTDAIIICGTTGECSTMVDEEQLQAIKFTVDTVAHRVPVIAGAGSNDTKHGCALAAQAAAYGADALLMVTPYYNKTTQAGLVAHFTAMAEAGGIPVILYNVPSRTGVNLV
;
A
#
# COMPACT_ATOMS: atom_id res chain seq x y z
N MET A 1 -23.27 9.21 2.14
CA MET A 1 -22.01 9.10 1.37
C MET A 1 -20.95 8.50 2.27
N LYS A 2 -20.16 7.54 1.81
CA LYS A 2 -18.99 7.06 2.57
C LYS A 2 -17.98 8.21 2.68
N LYS A 3 -17.43 8.42 3.88
CA LYS A 3 -16.41 9.46 4.13
C LYS A 3 -15.15 9.09 3.34
N SER A 4 -14.54 10.04 2.64
CA SER A 4 -13.23 9.85 2.00
C SER A 4 -12.16 9.53 3.06
N VAL A 5 -11.19 8.70 2.73
CA VAL A 5 -10.06 8.37 3.65
C VAL A 5 -9.24 9.61 3.92
N PHE A 6 -8.99 10.42 2.90
CA PHE A 6 -8.34 11.73 3.00
C PHE A 6 -8.78 12.64 1.86
N THR A 7 -8.46 13.91 1.96
CA THR A 7 -8.56 14.91 0.88
C THR A 7 -7.25 15.69 0.84
N GLY A 8 -6.78 16.05 -0.35
CA GLY A 8 -5.51 16.74 -0.53
C GLY A 8 -4.43 15.87 -1.17
N ALA A 9 -3.18 16.02 -0.74
CA ALA A 9 -2.02 15.36 -1.29
C ALA A 9 -1.65 14.07 -0.51
N GLY A 10 -1.75 12.91 -1.16
CA GLY A 10 -1.22 11.66 -0.66
C GLY A 10 0.11 11.34 -1.32
N VAL A 11 1.18 11.17 -0.56
CA VAL A 11 2.50 10.87 -1.10
C VAL A 11 2.76 9.37 -1.16
N ALA A 12 3.08 8.85 -2.36
CA ALA A 12 3.66 7.51 -2.53
C ALA A 12 5.15 7.61 -2.17
N ILE A 13 5.47 7.24 -0.93
CA ILE A 13 6.78 7.44 -0.33
C ILE A 13 7.79 6.39 -0.81
N ILE A 14 9.06 6.77 -0.86
CA ILE A 14 10.17 5.84 -1.09
C ILE A 14 10.42 4.97 0.15
N THR A 15 11.09 3.84 -0.04
CA THR A 15 11.64 3.04 1.06
C THR A 15 13.17 3.17 1.03
N PRO A 16 13.76 3.98 1.90
CA PRO A 16 15.22 4.07 2.01
C PRO A 16 15.82 2.72 2.36
N MET A 17 16.92 2.36 1.70
CA MET A 17 17.61 1.09 1.88
C MET A 17 19.10 1.31 2.14
N HIS A 18 19.70 0.40 2.88
CA HIS A 18 21.15 0.30 3.04
C HIS A 18 21.80 -0.28 1.76
N PRO A 19 23.12 -0.16 1.58
CA PRO A 19 23.81 -0.73 0.42
C PRO A 19 23.65 -2.25 0.25
N ASP A 20 23.31 -2.96 1.31
CA ASP A 20 23.04 -4.41 1.30
C ASP A 20 21.58 -4.75 0.93
N GLY A 21 20.72 -3.72 0.70
CA GLY A 21 19.32 -3.87 0.34
C GLY A 21 18.36 -3.94 1.51
N SER A 22 18.80 -3.99 2.74
CA SER A 22 17.94 -3.95 3.93
C SER A 22 17.31 -2.57 4.13
N ILE A 23 16.10 -2.52 4.71
CA ILE A 23 15.39 -1.26 4.92
C ILE A 23 16.11 -0.40 5.97
N ASN A 24 16.38 0.85 5.62
CA ASN A 24 16.91 1.86 6.53
C ASN A 24 15.75 2.56 7.27
N PHE A 25 15.33 1.98 8.39
CA PHE A 25 14.22 2.51 9.17
C PHE A 25 14.51 3.89 9.79
N GLU A 26 15.76 4.22 10.11
CA GLU A 26 16.12 5.54 10.61
C GLU A 26 15.84 6.62 9.56
N GLU A 27 16.27 6.38 8.32
CA GLU A 27 16.04 7.32 7.22
C GLU A 27 14.58 7.32 6.79
N LEU A 28 13.87 6.17 6.81
CA LEU A 28 12.44 6.12 6.57
C LEU A 28 11.68 7.00 7.58
N GLY A 29 12.05 6.95 8.86
CA GLY A 29 11.49 7.80 9.89
C GLY A 29 11.69 9.30 9.59
N ARG A 30 12.90 9.69 9.17
CA ARG A 30 13.19 11.09 8.77
C ARG A 30 12.35 11.54 7.58
N VAL A 31 12.18 10.67 6.56
CA VAL A 31 11.35 10.98 5.39
C VAL A 31 9.89 11.13 5.77
N LEU A 32 9.35 10.28 6.66
CA LEU A 32 7.99 10.37 7.17
C LEU A 32 7.77 11.71 7.91
N GLU A 33 8.66 12.07 8.83
CA GLU A 33 8.56 13.33 9.56
C GLU A 33 8.65 14.54 8.63
N HIS A 34 9.55 14.49 7.64
CA HIS A 34 9.67 15.54 6.64
C HIS A 34 8.36 15.74 5.86
N GLN A 35 7.74 14.66 5.37
CA GLN A 35 6.50 14.76 4.63
C GLN A 35 5.36 15.34 5.48
N ILE A 36 5.20 14.89 6.71
CA ILE A 36 4.19 15.39 7.62
C ILE A 36 4.40 16.87 7.94
N ALA A 37 5.64 17.27 8.24
CA ALA A 37 5.99 18.65 8.53
C ALA A 37 5.76 19.60 7.35
N HIS A 38 5.78 19.09 6.11
CA HIS A 38 5.55 19.87 4.89
C HIS A 38 4.12 19.73 4.34
N GLY A 39 3.19 19.20 5.13
CA GLY A 39 1.76 19.29 4.87
C GLY A 39 1.21 18.21 3.94
N THR A 40 1.81 17.02 3.90
CA THR A 40 1.15 15.88 3.25
C THR A 40 -0.13 15.51 4.00
N ASP A 41 -1.18 15.13 3.26
CA ASP A 41 -2.48 14.76 3.84
C ASP A 41 -2.64 13.24 4.02
N ALA A 42 -1.76 12.43 3.44
CA ALA A 42 -1.72 10.98 3.61
C ALA A 42 -0.35 10.41 3.20
N ILE A 43 0.07 9.32 3.83
CA ILE A 43 1.26 8.55 3.45
C ILE A 43 0.84 7.23 2.79
N ILE A 44 1.39 6.95 1.62
CA ILE A 44 1.21 5.67 0.93
C ILE A 44 2.53 4.92 0.98
N ILE A 45 2.62 3.91 1.85
CA ILE A 45 3.80 3.06 2.04
C ILE A 45 3.71 1.79 1.20
N CYS A 46 4.83 1.27 0.76
CA CYS A 46 4.90 0.03 -0.03
C CYS A 46 4.07 0.07 -1.32
N GLY A 47 3.95 1.24 -1.95
CA GLY A 47 3.51 1.34 -3.34
C GLY A 47 4.66 1.02 -4.30
N THR A 48 4.45 1.21 -5.60
CA THR A 48 5.49 1.00 -6.63
C THR A 48 6.74 1.88 -6.38
N THR A 49 6.54 3.12 -5.98
CA THR A 49 7.61 4.05 -5.63
C THR A 49 8.44 3.56 -4.42
N GLY A 50 7.80 2.86 -3.49
CA GLY A 50 8.44 2.25 -2.32
C GLY A 50 9.07 0.89 -2.62
N GLU A 51 9.14 0.47 -3.88
CA GLU A 51 9.83 -0.74 -4.34
C GLU A 51 9.35 -2.05 -3.69
N CYS A 52 8.05 -2.13 -3.31
CA CYS A 52 7.49 -3.31 -2.65
C CYS A 52 7.72 -4.63 -3.42
N SER A 53 7.87 -4.56 -4.74
CA SER A 53 8.12 -5.74 -5.57
C SER A 53 9.52 -6.37 -5.40
N THR A 54 10.43 -5.70 -4.70
CA THR A 54 11.79 -6.18 -4.41
C THR A 54 11.96 -6.64 -2.96
N MET A 55 10.90 -6.53 -2.16
CA MET A 55 10.87 -6.92 -0.74
C MET A 55 10.23 -8.31 -0.58
N VAL A 56 10.67 -9.05 0.42
CA VAL A 56 9.92 -10.19 0.92
C VAL A 56 8.77 -9.70 1.81
N ASP A 57 7.76 -10.55 2.04
CA ASP A 57 6.55 -10.16 2.77
C ASP A 57 6.85 -9.61 4.16
N GLU A 58 7.81 -10.19 4.86
CA GLU A 58 8.23 -9.77 6.19
C GLU A 58 8.78 -8.33 6.19
N GLU A 59 9.59 -7.98 5.21
CA GLU A 59 10.14 -6.62 5.06
C GLU A 59 9.04 -5.63 4.74
N GLN A 60 8.14 -5.96 3.81
CA GLN A 60 7.01 -5.12 3.45
C GLN A 60 6.11 -4.87 4.65
N LEU A 61 5.77 -5.91 5.39
CA LEU A 61 4.93 -5.81 6.59
C LEU A 61 5.62 -5.03 7.72
N GLN A 62 6.93 -5.18 7.89
CA GLN A 62 7.72 -4.38 8.83
C GLN A 62 7.72 -2.90 8.46
N ALA A 63 7.88 -2.57 7.16
CA ALA A 63 7.81 -1.19 6.68
C ALA A 63 6.43 -0.55 6.92
N ILE A 64 5.35 -1.31 6.67
CA ILE A 64 3.98 -0.86 6.96
C ILE A 64 3.80 -0.60 8.45
N LYS A 65 4.16 -1.58 9.30
CA LYS A 65 4.03 -1.43 10.75
C LYS A 65 4.84 -0.24 11.28
N PHE A 66 6.10 -0.13 10.89
CA PHE A 66 6.95 0.98 11.29
C PHE A 66 6.35 2.33 10.87
N THR A 67 5.79 2.42 9.66
CA THR A 67 5.16 3.65 9.17
C THR A 67 3.92 4.00 10.00
N VAL A 68 3.04 3.04 10.30
CA VAL A 68 1.86 3.26 11.14
C VAL A 68 2.26 3.74 12.53
N ASP A 69 3.22 3.07 13.17
CA ASP A 69 3.70 3.42 14.51
C ASP A 69 4.34 4.83 14.53
N THR A 70 5.15 5.15 13.50
CA THR A 70 5.84 6.45 13.41
C THR A 70 4.87 7.59 13.11
N VAL A 71 3.93 7.40 12.18
CA VAL A 71 2.94 8.42 11.81
C VAL A 71 1.96 8.70 12.95
N ALA A 72 1.65 7.68 13.77
CA ALA A 72 0.86 7.80 14.99
C ALA A 72 -0.46 8.58 14.78
N HIS A 73 -1.22 8.23 13.74
CA HIS A 73 -2.52 8.82 13.37
C HIS A 73 -2.50 10.33 13.05
N ARG A 74 -1.33 10.95 12.85
CA ARG A 74 -1.23 12.37 12.45
C ARG A 74 -1.80 12.63 11.05
N VAL A 75 -1.62 11.66 10.16
CA VAL A 75 -2.26 11.58 8.84
C VAL A 75 -2.62 10.12 8.56
N PRO A 76 -3.56 9.82 7.64
CA PRO A 76 -3.84 8.44 7.25
C PRO A 76 -2.65 7.74 6.61
N VAL A 77 -2.45 6.47 6.98
CA VAL A 77 -1.49 5.57 6.35
C VAL A 77 -2.21 4.59 5.44
N ILE A 78 -1.84 4.60 4.16
CA ILE A 78 -2.38 3.73 3.12
C ILE A 78 -1.32 2.69 2.80
N ALA A 79 -1.60 1.42 3.05
CA ALA A 79 -0.66 0.34 2.83
C ALA A 79 -0.80 -0.27 1.43
N GLY A 80 0.28 -0.35 0.67
CA GLY A 80 0.34 -1.15 -0.54
C GLY A 80 0.22 -2.63 -0.19
N ALA A 81 -0.88 -3.26 -0.61
CA ALA A 81 -1.17 -4.66 -0.34
C ALA A 81 -1.63 -5.40 -1.60
N GLY A 82 -1.45 -4.79 -2.77
CA GLY A 82 -1.82 -5.39 -4.06
C GLY A 82 -0.91 -6.55 -4.43
N SER A 83 -1.49 -7.59 -5.03
CA SER A 83 -0.79 -8.74 -5.57
C SER A 83 -1.48 -9.23 -6.83
N ASN A 84 -0.76 -9.95 -7.68
CA ASN A 84 -1.34 -10.68 -8.80
C ASN A 84 -1.82 -12.10 -8.41
N ASP A 85 -1.60 -12.49 -7.16
CA ASP A 85 -2.14 -13.68 -6.50
C ASP A 85 -3.17 -13.24 -5.46
N THR A 86 -4.43 -13.63 -5.63
CA THR A 86 -5.54 -13.25 -4.75
C THR A 86 -5.30 -13.71 -3.31
N LYS A 87 -4.81 -14.94 -3.12
CA LYS A 87 -4.57 -15.48 -1.78
C LYS A 87 -3.47 -14.71 -1.05
N HIS A 88 -2.40 -14.42 -1.73
CA HIS A 88 -1.29 -13.60 -1.21
C HIS A 88 -1.78 -12.18 -0.87
N GLY A 89 -2.52 -11.54 -1.79
CA GLY A 89 -3.08 -10.22 -1.55
C GLY A 89 -4.05 -10.17 -0.37
N CYS A 90 -4.88 -11.22 -0.16
CA CYS A 90 -5.72 -11.33 1.03
C CYS A 90 -4.89 -11.40 2.32
N ALA A 91 -3.80 -12.15 2.34
CA ALA A 91 -2.93 -12.25 3.51
C ALA A 91 -2.27 -10.91 3.84
N LEU A 92 -1.71 -10.21 2.83
CA LEU A 92 -1.12 -8.88 3.00
C LEU A 92 -2.16 -7.86 3.48
N ALA A 93 -3.37 -7.87 2.89
CA ALA A 93 -4.45 -6.96 3.25
C ALA A 93 -4.87 -7.13 4.73
N ALA A 94 -5.08 -8.39 5.15
CA ALA A 94 -5.44 -8.70 6.53
C ALA A 94 -4.35 -8.26 7.52
N GLN A 95 -3.09 -8.50 7.20
CA GLN A 95 -1.98 -8.16 8.08
C GLN A 95 -1.75 -6.64 8.15
N ALA A 96 -1.82 -5.94 7.02
CA ALA A 96 -1.71 -4.48 6.99
C ALA A 96 -2.82 -3.80 7.82
N ALA A 97 -4.06 -4.31 7.71
CA ALA A 97 -5.18 -3.85 8.54
C ALA A 97 -4.95 -4.12 10.02
N ALA A 98 -4.45 -5.32 10.37
CA ALA A 98 -4.12 -5.67 11.75
C ALA A 98 -3.02 -4.80 12.35
N TYR A 99 -2.10 -4.27 11.54
CA TYR A 99 -1.07 -3.33 11.95
C TYR A 99 -1.57 -1.88 12.07
N GLY A 100 -2.83 -1.62 11.72
CA GLY A 100 -3.46 -0.31 11.92
C GLY A 100 -3.38 0.63 10.71
N ALA A 101 -3.17 0.12 9.50
CA ALA A 101 -3.32 0.92 8.29
C ALA A 101 -4.76 1.45 8.16
N ASP A 102 -4.92 2.69 7.70
CA ASP A 102 -6.23 3.33 7.55
C ASP A 102 -6.92 2.94 6.23
N ALA A 103 -6.16 2.52 5.23
CA ALA A 103 -6.66 2.02 3.96
C ALA A 103 -5.61 1.15 3.25
N LEU A 104 -6.06 0.46 2.21
CA LEU A 104 -5.22 -0.38 1.36
C LEU A 104 -5.14 0.20 -0.05
N LEU A 105 -3.94 0.20 -0.65
CA LEU A 105 -3.74 0.45 -2.08
C LEU A 105 -3.57 -0.90 -2.79
N MET A 106 -4.48 -1.20 -3.72
CA MET A 106 -4.50 -2.47 -4.43
C MET A 106 -4.34 -2.25 -5.93
N VAL A 107 -3.22 -2.69 -6.48
CA VAL A 107 -2.95 -2.67 -7.93
C VAL A 107 -3.72 -3.78 -8.64
N THR A 108 -4.15 -3.54 -9.89
CA THR A 108 -4.70 -4.61 -10.74
C THR A 108 -3.69 -5.73 -10.92
N PRO A 109 -4.14 -7.02 -11.02
CA PRO A 109 -3.23 -8.14 -11.28
C PRO A 109 -2.36 -7.88 -12.50
N TYR A 110 -1.06 -7.90 -12.30
CA TYR A 110 -0.03 -7.69 -13.31
C TYR A 110 0.48 -9.05 -13.82
N TYR A 111 1.04 -9.08 -15.03
CA TYR A 111 1.62 -10.24 -15.69
C TYR A 111 0.59 -11.31 -16.08
N ASN A 112 -0.05 -12.02 -15.13
CA ASN A 112 -1.03 -13.09 -15.39
C ASN A 112 -2.38 -12.57 -15.88
N LYS A 113 -2.68 -11.27 -15.76
CA LYS A 113 -3.90 -10.58 -16.21
C LYS A 113 -5.20 -11.23 -15.69
N THR A 114 -6.35 -10.66 -16.04
CA THR A 114 -7.66 -11.22 -15.72
C THR A 114 -8.77 -10.52 -16.50
N THR A 115 -10.00 -11.01 -16.42
CA THR A 115 -11.21 -10.38 -16.97
C THR A 115 -11.76 -9.33 -15.99
N GLN A 116 -12.73 -8.49 -16.43
CA GLN A 116 -13.41 -7.54 -15.53
C GLN A 116 -14.14 -8.25 -14.38
N ALA A 117 -14.82 -9.35 -14.67
CA ALA A 117 -15.44 -10.16 -13.63
C ALA A 117 -14.42 -10.74 -12.64
N GLY A 118 -13.25 -11.14 -13.14
CA GLY A 118 -12.13 -11.60 -12.32
C GLY A 118 -11.56 -10.47 -11.45
N LEU A 119 -11.48 -9.22 -11.95
CA LEU A 119 -11.08 -8.05 -11.16
C LEU A 119 -12.04 -7.82 -10.00
N VAL A 120 -13.35 -7.88 -10.26
CA VAL A 120 -14.36 -7.72 -9.21
C VAL A 120 -14.18 -8.79 -8.13
N ALA A 121 -14.07 -10.07 -8.51
CA ALA A 121 -13.89 -11.16 -7.56
C ALA A 121 -12.57 -11.01 -6.76
N HIS A 122 -11.47 -10.68 -7.43
CA HIS A 122 -10.15 -10.48 -6.83
C HIS A 122 -10.16 -9.38 -5.78
N PHE A 123 -10.60 -8.17 -6.16
CA PHE A 123 -10.64 -7.04 -5.23
C PHE A 123 -11.67 -7.20 -4.12
N THR A 124 -12.80 -7.87 -4.38
CA THR A 124 -13.79 -8.18 -3.34
C THR A 124 -13.16 -9.06 -2.26
N ALA A 125 -12.52 -10.16 -2.65
CA ALA A 125 -11.87 -11.06 -1.70
C ALA A 125 -10.81 -10.36 -0.84
N MET A 126 -9.97 -9.53 -1.47
CA MET A 126 -8.94 -8.78 -0.75
C MET A 126 -9.53 -7.69 0.16
N ALA A 127 -10.58 -6.99 -0.28
CA ALA A 127 -11.25 -5.97 0.51
C ALA A 127 -11.95 -6.58 1.74
N GLU A 128 -12.58 -7.75 1.58
CA GLU A 128 -13.20 -8.49 2.68
C GLU A 128 -12.14 -8.98 3.68
N ALA A 129 -11.01 -9.48 3.19
CA ALA A 129 -9.91 -9.93 4.05
C ALA A 129 -9.30 -8.79 4.88
N GLY A 130 -9.15 -7.60 4.30
CA GLY A 130 -8.62 -6.43 4.99
C GLY A 130 -9.65 -5.73 5.90
N GLY A 131 -10.92 -5.69 5.50
CA GLY A 131 -11.98 -5.07 6.29
C GLY A 131 -11.91 -3.55 6.45
N ILE A 132 -10.98 -2.88 5.77
CA ILE A 132 -10.77 -1.43 5.78
C ILE A 132 -10.93 -0.85 4.36
N PRO A 133 -11.03 0.48 4.19
CA PRO A 133 -11.18 1.11 2.88
C PRO A 133 -10.10 0.69 1.87
N VAL A 134 -10.49 0.55 0.60
CA VAL A 134 -9.58 0.17 -0.49
C VAL A 134 -9.54 1.26 -1.54
N ILE A 135 -8.33 1.57 -2.01
CA ILE A 135 -8.05 2.43 -3.16
C ILE A 135 -7.57 1.51 -4.29
N LEU A 136 -8.30 1.48 -5.39
CA LEU A 136 -7.91 0.68 -6.56
C LEU A 136 -6.88 1.45 -7.38
N TYR A 137 -5.73 0.81 -7.65
CA TYR A 137 -4.66 1.37 -8.46
C TYR A 137 -4.68 0.78 -9.87
N ASN A 138 -5.05 1.61 -10.84
CA ASN A 138 -5.15 1.24 -12.24
C ASN A 138 -4.01 1.86 -13.04
N VAL A 139 -3.10 1.02 -13.55
CA VAL A 139 -1.90 1.42 -14.31
C VAL A 139 -1.69 0.50 -15.52
N PRO A 140 -2.55 0.60 -16.55
CA PRO A 140 -2.56 -0.35 -17.65
C PRO A 140 -1.25 -0.49 -18.39
N SER A 141 -0.44 0.57 -18.45
CA SER A 141 0.88 0.57 -19.09
C SER A 141 1.89 -0.37 -18.40
N ARG A 142 1.69 -0.68 -17.13
CA ARG A 142 2.55 -1.58 -16.34
C ARG A 142 1.94 -2.95 -16.14
N THR A 143 0.62 -3.03 -15.98
CA THR A 143 -0.07 -4.28 -15.65
C THR A 143 -0.61 -5.01 -16.89
N GLY A 144 -0.86 -4.29 -17.99
CA GLY A 144 -1.56 -4.81 -19.17
C GLY A 144 -3.05 -5.10 -18.93
N VAL A 145 -3.61 -4.60 -17.82
CA VAL A 145 -5.01 -4.72 -17.44
C VAL A 145 -5.56 -3.33 -17.15
N ASN A 146 -6.76 -3.03 -17.67
CA ASN A 146 -7.46 -1.78 -17.41
C ASN A 146 -8.76 -2.05 -16.68
N LEU A 147 -9.06 -1.24 -15.68
CA LEU A 147 -10.38 -1.17 -15.03
C LEU A 147 -11.33 -0.35 -15.91
N VAL A 148 -12.50 -0.90 -16.25
CA VAL A 148 -13.54 -0.24 -17.05
C VAL A 148 -14.87 -0.29 -16.33
#